data_c1abe1a44eb61cb10e5b156b775b97d9
#
_entry.id   c1abe1a44eb61cb10e5b156b775b97d9
#
_cell.length_a   1.000
_cell.length_b   1.000
_cell.length_c   1.000
_cell.angle_alpha   90.00
_cell.angle_beta   90.00
_cell.angle_gamma   90.00
#
_symmetry.space_group_name_H-M   'P 1'
#
loop_
_entity.id
_entity.type
_entity.pdbx_description
1 polymer ?
#
loop_
_entity_poly.entity_id
_entity_poly.type
_entity_poly.pdbx_seq_one_letter_code
_entity_poly.pdbx_strand_id
1 'polypeptide(L)'
;MPWKYSGRIIRVGKAWVDNNGTQYPAVWNNLSADEKAAIGLTWEDEVAAHDNRFYWGRDADGKLIPRSLTDIDVVDEDGKAVNGPDGKQLVTLGLKSNAIALAKTQAAGQLAPYDWYVTRKSEKSTAIPSAVSTYRDAVRTACAAIETSIGNASDLDAFMALYDAPVDSDGKPTGNAPINDWPDAL
;
A
#
# COMPACT_ATOMS: atom_id res chain seq x y z
N MET A 1 12.93 11.86 -16.18
CA MET A 1 14.27 12.23 -15.65
C MET A 1 14.59 13.64 -16.12
N PRO A 2 14.60 14.63 -15.26
CA PRO A 2 14.78 16.01 -15.70
C PRO A 2 16.20 16.52 -15.50
N TRP A 3 16.69 17.25 -16.51
CA TRP A 3 17.75 18.22 -16.31
C TRP A 3 17.21 19.38 -15.49
N LYS A 4 18.04 19.90 -14.57
CA LYS A 4 17.70 21.08 -13.77
C LYS A 4 18.75 22.17 -13.93
N TYR A 5 18.29 23.41 -13.86
CA TYR A 5 19.11 24.62 -13.73
C TYR A 5 18.59 25.44 -12.57
N SER A 6 19.41 25.67 -11.55
CA SER A 6 19.00 26.40 -10.32
C SER A 6 17.66 25.91 -9.74
N GLY A 7 17.47 24.57 -9.68
CA GLY A 7 16.24 23.94 -9.17
C GLY A 7 15.06 23.89 -10.15
N ARG A 8 15.11 24.61 -11.28
CA ARG A 8 14.07 24.62 -12.31
C ARG A 8 14.28 23.49 -13.30
N ILE A 9 13.21 22.73 -13.60
CA ILE A 9 13.24 21.67 -14.61
C ILE A 9 13.40 22.26 -16.03
N ILE A 10 14.41 21.78 -16.76
CA ILE A 10 14.68 22.13 -18.15
C ILE A 10 14.26 20.95 -19.05
N ARG A 11 13.27 21.17 -19.91
CA ARG A 11 12.71 20.12 -20.76
C ARG A 11 13.58 19.91 -21.99
N VAL A 12 13.95 18.66 -22.25
CA VAL A 12 14.65 18.26 -23.48
C VAL A 12 13.83 18.68 -24.71
N GLY A 13 14.50 19.18 -25.73
CA GLY A 13 13.87 19.65 -26.97
C GLY A 13 13.15 21.00 -26.85
N LYS A 14 13.33 21.74 -25.77
CA LYS A 14 12.83 23.11 -25.60
C LYS A 14 13.99 24.08 -25.36
N ALA A 15 13.94 25.24 -26.01
CA ALA A 15 14.84 26.33 -25.70
C ALA A 15 14.57 26.86 -24.28
N TRP A 16 15.61 27.34 -23.61
CA TRP A 16 15.50 27.90 -22.28
C TRP A 16 16.46 29.08 -22.09
N VAL A 17 16.29 29.83 -21.03
CA VAL A 17 17.09 30.99 -20.68
C VAL A 17 17.62 30.85 -19.26
N ASP A 18 18.92 31.11 -19.06
CA ASP A 18 19.53 31.11 -17.74
C ASP A 18 19.20 32.40 -16.94
N ASN A 19 19.69 32.44 -15.69
CA ASN A 19 19.45 33.60 -14.82
C ASN A 19 20.18 34.89 -15.28
N ASN A 20 21.14 34.78 -16.21
CA ASN A 20 21.92 35.88 -16.79
C ASN A 20 21.33 36.35 -18.10
N GLY A 21 20.22 35.74 -18.58
CA GLY A 21 19.60 36.13 -19.83
C GLY A 21 20.17 35.39 -21.06
N THR A 22 21.12 34.44 -20.89
CA THR A 22 21.69 33.69 -22.01
C THR A 22 20.65 32.68 -22.51
N GLN A 23 20.41 32.69 -23.81
CA GLN A 23 19.46 31.80 -24.46
C GLN A 23 20.16 30.54 -24.95
N TYR A 24 19.60 29.39 -24.60
CA TYR A 24 20.04 28.08 -25.06
C TYR A 24 18.99 27.51 -26.03
N PRO A 25 19.39 27.15 -27.26
CA PRO A 25 18.45 26.62 -28.26
C PRO A 25 17.93 25.23 -27.85
N ALA A 26 16.86 24.76 -28.47
CA ALA A 26 16.23 23.49 -28.17
C ALA A 26 17.16 22.26 -28.32
N VAL A 27 18.27 22.41 -29.05
CA VAL A 27 19.29 21.37 -29.27
C VAL A 27 20.35 21.29 -28.17
N TRP A 28 20.25 22.07 -27.09
CA TRP A 28 21.20 22.03 -25.96
C TRP A 28 21.36 20.60 -25.39
N ASN A 29 20.40 19.74 -25.55
CA ASN A 29 20.49 18.34 -25.11
C ASN A 29 21.59 17.55 -25.83
N ASN A 30 22.09 18.02 -26.99
CA ASN A 30 23.19 17.41 -27.73
C ASN A 30 24.57 17.78 -27.19
N LEU A 31 24.65 18.76 -26.26
CA LEU A 31 25.88 19.07 -25.54
C LEU A 31 26.38 17.84 -24.77
N SER A 32 27.70 17.72 -24.65
CA SER A 32 28.34 16.72 -23.78
C SER A 32 27.96 16.90 -22.30
N ALA A 33 28.28 15.93 -21.48
CA ALA A 33 28.06 16.04 -20.02
C ALA A 33 28.82 17.23 -19.41
N ASP A 34 30.06 17.46 -19.83
CA ASP A 34 30.92 18.54 -19.34
C ASP A 34 30.39 19.92 -19.77
N GLU A 35 29.93 20.04 -21.02
CA GLU A 35 29.32 21.27 -21.53
C GLU A 35 28.00 21.60 -20.80
N LYS A 36 27.19 20.58 -20.51
CA LYS A 36 25.96 20.75 -19.71
C LYS A 36 26.28 21.21 -18.28
N ALA A 37 27.29 20.60 -17.67
CA ALA A 37 27.75 21.03 -16.34
C ALA A 37 28.29 22.46 -16.36
N ALA A 38 29.04 22.84 -17.40
CA ALA A 38 29.62 24.19 -17.56
C ALA A 38 28.54 25.27 -17.64
N ILE A 39 27.36 25.00 -18.18
CA ILE A 39 26.21 25.90 -18.24
C ILE A 39 25.28 25.77 -17.04
N GLY A 40 25.72 25.03 -15.97
CA GLY A 40 24.99 24.89 -14.72
C GLY A 40 23.81 23.90 -14.77
N LEU A 41 23.74 23.06 -15.78
CA LEU A 41 22.75 21.97 -15.83
C LEU A 41 23.22 20.80 -14.97
N THR A 42 22.37 20.35 -14.09
CA THR A 42 22.55 19.16 -13.28
C THR A 42 21.53 18.09 -13.70
N TRP A 43 21.97 16.84 -13.76
CA TRP A 43 21.08 15.71 -13.94
C TRP A 43 20.64 15.23 -12.56
N GLU A 44 19.36 15.13 -12.37
CA GLU A 44 18.82 14.46 -11.18
C GLU A 44 18.06 13.23 -11.63
N ASP A 45 18.46 12.10 -11.06
CA ASP A 45 17.68 10.88 -11.23
C ASP A 45 16.30 11.08 -10.60
N GLU A 46 15.27 10.63 -11.32
CA GLU A 46 13.92 10.63 -10.77
C GLU A 46 13.91 9.69 -9.57
N VAL A 47 13.60 10.23 -8.42
CA VAL A 47 13.44 9.41 -7.23
C VAL A 47 12.31 8.42 -7.50
N ALA A 48 12.62 7.13 -7.50
CA ALA A 48 11.63 6.10 -7.75
C ALA A 48 10.42 6.29 -6.84
N ALA A 49 9.23 6.19 -7.42
CA ALA A 49 7.99 6.23 -6.65
C ALA A 49 8.03 5.12 -5.58
N HIS A 50 7.48 5.41 -4.44
CA HIS A 50 7.31 4.42 -3.37
C HIS A 50 5.83 4.08 -3.20
N ASP A 51 5.56 2.91 -2.65
CA ASP A 51 4.19 2.49 -2.35
C ASP A 51 3.74 3.08 -1.00
N ASN A 52 2.83 4.03 -1.05
CA ASN A 52 2.28 4.71 0.12
C ASN A 52 1.50 3.78 1.07
N ARG A 53 1.18 2.55 0.64
CA ARG A 53 0.59 1.54 1.53
C ARG A 53 1.57 1.12 2.61
N PHE A 54 2.88 1.06 2.28
CA PHE A 54 3.92 0.48 3.11
C PHE A 54 4.96 1.49 3.62
N TYR A 55 5.06 2.66 2.98
CA TYR A 55 6.05 3.67 3.30
C TYR A 55 5.41 5.04 3.48
N TRP A 56 5.95 5.83 4.42
CA TRP A 56 5.54 7.21 4.63
C TRP A 56 6.15 8.19 3.60
N GLY A 57 7.26 7.81 3.00
CA GLY A 57 8.03 8.63 2.10
C GLY A 57 9.51 8.27 2.15
N ARG A 58 10.35 9.28 1.98
CA ARG A 58 11.81 9.14 2.10
C ARG A 58 12.35 10.16 3.09
N ASP A 59 13.44 9.79 3.77
CA ASP A 59 14.21 10.70 4.60
C ASP A 59 15.10 11.63 3.75
N ALA A 60 15.90 12.48 4.43
CA ALA A 60 16.81 13.43 3.79
C ALA A 60 17.88 12.77 2.92
N ASP A 61 18.23 11.52 3.21
CA ASP A 61 19.21 10.71 2.47
C ASP A 61 18.56 9.91 1.33
N GLY A 62 17.24 10.07 1.10
CA GLY A 62 16.49 9.38 0.06
C GLY A 62 16.09 7.95 0.41
N LYS A 63 16.34 7.47 1.64
CA LYS A 63 15.96 6.14 2.11
C LYS A 63 14.48 6.09 2.43
N LEU A 64 13.81 4.99 2.07
CA LEU A 64 12.40 4.77 2.37
C LEU A 64 12.15 4.69 3.88
N ILE A 65 11.12 5.41 4.35
CA ILE A 65 10.66 5.39 5.74
C ILE A 65 9.51 4.39 5.84
N PRO A 66 9.73 3.19 6.42
CA PRO A 66 8.70 2.17 6.50
C PRO A 66 7.60 2.56 7.50
N ARG A 67 6.37 2.13 7.22
CA ARG A 67 5.29 2.15 8.20
C ARG A 67 5.45 0.98 9.16
N SER A 68 5.02 1.17 10.42
CA SER A 68 5.09 0.10 11.41
C SER A 68 4.18 -1.07 11.05
N LEU A 69 4.68 -2.30 11.19
CA LEU A 69 3.87 -3.52 11.10
C LEU A 69 2.95 -3.71 12.30
N THR A 70 3.44 -3.34 13.49
CA THR A 70 2.75 -3.49 14.76
C THR A 70 2.16 -2.18 15.23
N ASP A 71 1.19 -2.25 16.09
CA ASP A 71 0.58 -1.11 16.72
C ASP A 71 1.59 -0.38 17.60
N ILE A 72 1.48 0.95 17.67
CA ILE A 72 2.36 1.84 18.45
C ILE A 72 1.50 2.62 19.42
N ASP A 73 1.85 2.54 20.70
CA ASP A 73 1.22 3.33 21.76
C ASP A 73 1.51 4.82 21.56
N VAL A 74 0.49 5.65 21.66
CA VAL A 74 0.64 7.09 21.58
C VAL A 74 1.10 7.61 22.95
N VAL A 75 2.25 8.27 22.95
CA VAL A 75 2.81 8.93 24.13
C VAL A 75 2.99 10.43 23.88
N ASP A 76 2.94 11.23 24.94
CA ASP A 76 3.26 12.66 24.89
C ASP A 76 4.80 12.91 24.83
N GLU A 77 5.20 14.18 24.85
CA GLU A 77 6.61 14.59 24.77
C GLU A 77 7.45 14.07 25.96
N ASP A 78 6.81 13.79 27.10
CA ASP A 78 7.44 13.24 28.29
C ASP A 78 7.44 11.70 28.30
N GLY A 79 6.94 11.04 27.24
CA GLY A 79 6.84 9.60 27.16
C GLY A 79 5.69 8.99 27.95
N LYS A 80 4.73 9.80 28.41
CA LYS A 80 3.57 9.34 29.17
C LYS A 80 2.43 8.94 28.22
N ALA A 81 1.70 7.90 28.59
CA ALA A 81 0.54 7.41 27.88
C ALA A 81 -0.51 8.49 27.61
N VAL A 82 -0.90 8.67 26.35
CA VAL A 82 -2.04 9.51 25.96
C VAL A 82 -3.29 8.64 25.90
N ASN A 83 -4.30 8.98 26.69
CA ASN A 83 -5.55 8.23 26.74
C ASN A 83 -6.65 8.92 25.95
N GLY A 84 -7.52 8.12 25.35
CA GLY A 84 -8.73 8.57 24.67
C GLY A 84 -9.86 8.95 25.66
N PRO A 85 -11.00 9.41 25.14
CA PRO A 85 -12.17 9.76 25.95
C PRO A 85 -12.75 8.60 26.78
N ASP A 86 -12.46 7.36 26.36
CA ASP A 86 -12.85 6.13 27.06
C ASP A 86 -11.87 5.69 28.16
N GLY A 87 -10.85 6.51 28.42
CA GLY A 87 -9.78 6.26 29.41
C GLY A 87 -8.74 5.22 28.98
N LYS A 88 -8.85 4.68 27.75
CA LYS A 88 -7.85 3.73 27.22
C LYS A 88 -6.73 4.44 26.53
N GLN A 89 -5.53 3.85 26.57
CA GLN A 89 -4.37 4.30 25.82
C GLN A 89 -4.72 4.41 24.34
N LEU A 90 -4.40 5.55 23.75
CA LEU A 90 -4.47 5.71 22.29
C LEU A 90 -3.37 4.90 21.62
N VAL A 91 -3.73 4.26 20.52
CA VAL A 91 -2.84 3.40 19.73
C VAL A 91 -2.91 3.82 18.27
N THR A 92 -1.76 4.02 17.64
CA THR A 92 -1.67 4.12 16.19
C THR A 92 -1.60 2.70 15.62
N LEU A 93 -2.61 2.31 14.86
CA LEU A 93 -2.67 0.95 14.29
C LEU A 93 -1.56 0.74 13.28
N GLY A 94 -0.87 -0.38 13.41
CA GLY A 94 0.12 -0.86 12.46
C GLY A 94 -0.50 -1.45 11.19
N LEU A 95 0.35 -1.79 10.22
CA LEU A 95 -0.08 -2.35 8.95
C LEU A 95 -0.86 -3.65 9.13
N LYS A 96 -0.45 -4.53 10.05
CA LYS A 96 -1.13 -5.80 10.33
C LYS A 96 -2.54 -5.58 10.87
N SER A 97 -2.70 -4.74 11.89
CA SER A 97 -4.00 -4.47 12.49
C SER A 97 -4.97 -3.84 11.49
N ASN A 98 -4.48 -2.90 10.67
CA ASN A 98 -5.28 -2.31 9.59
C ASN A 98 -5.68 -3.35 8.53
N ALA A 99 -4.78 -4.24 8.12
CA ALA A 99 -5.06 -5.28 7.13
C ALA A 99 -6.08 -6.32 7.67
N ILE A 100 -5.96 -6.73 8.94
CA ILE A 100 -6.93 -7.61 9.60
C ILE A 100 -8.31 -6.97 9.68
N ALA A 101 -8.38 -5.69 10.05
CA ALA A 101 -9.65 -4.97 10.10
C ALA A 101 -10.31 -4.88 8.71
N LEU A 102 -9.51 -4.66 7.66
CA LEU A 102 -9.98 -4.66 6.28
C LEU A 102 -10.50 -6.04 5.87
N ALA A 103 -9.77 -7.12 6.15
CA ALA A 103 -10.18 -8.50 5.84
C ALA A 103 -11.53 -8.84 6.52
N LYS A 104 -11.69 -8.48 7.79
CA LYS A 104 -12.97 -8.65 8.51
C LYS A 104 -14.12 -7.87 7.88
N THR A 105 -13.85 -6.64 7.45
CA THR A 105 -14.84 -5.82 6.76
C THR A 105 -15.25 -6.43 5.43
N GLN A 106 -14.30 -6.95 4.66
CA GLN A 106 -14.56 -7.65 3.40
C GLN A 106 -15.38 -8.93 3.63
N ALA A 107 -15.00 -9.75 4.62
CA ALA A 107 -15.77 -10.94 5.00
C ALA A 107 -17.22 -10.60 5.39
N ALA A 108 -17.41 -9.56 6.21
CA ALA A 108 -18.73 -9.08 6.58
C ALA A 108 -19.55 -8.64 5.36
N GLY A 109 -18.92 -7.91 4.42
CA GLY A 109 -19.55 -7.51 3.17
C GLY A 109 -20.01 -8.69 2.31
N GLN A 110 -19.19 -9.75 2.22
CA GLN A 110 -19.52 -10.98 1.49
C GLN A 110 -20.63 -11.81 2.18
N LEU A 111 -20.72 -11.77 3.50
CA LEU A 111 -21.73 -12.49 4.28
C LEU A 111 -23.08 -11.78 4.33
N ALA A 112 -23.09 -10.45 4.33
CA ALA A 112 -24.28 -9.62 4.53
C ALA A 112 -25.47 -9.95 3.59
N PRO A 113 -25.26 -10.20 2.26
CA PRO A 113 -26.36 -10.55 1.36
C PRO A 113 -27.10 -11.84 1.74
N TYR A 114 -26.47 -12.68 2.55
CA TYR A 114 -27.00 -13.99 2.95
C TYR A 114 -27.47 -14.06 4.41
N ASP A 115 -27.39 -12.97 5.18
CA ASP A 115 -27.77 -12.97 6.61
C ASP A 115 -29.25 -13.17 6.83
N TRP A 116 -30.08 -12.73 5.89
CA TRP A 116 -31.53 -12.96 5.95
C TRP A 116 -31.91 -14.45 5.97
N TYR A 117 -31.09 -15.36 5.39
CA TYR A 117 -31.34 -16.79 5.48
C TYR A 117 -31.22 -17.30 6.92
N VAL A 118 -30.29 -16.72 7.71
CA VAL A 118 -30.11 -17.08 9.12
C VAL A 118 -31.31 -16.61 9.93
N THR A 119 -31.76 -15.37 9.71
CA THR A 119 -32.96 -14.82 10.36
C THR A 119 -34.19 -15.65 10.00
N ARG A 120 -34.42 -15.95 8.72
CA ARG A 120 -35.54 -16.79 8.27
C ARG A 120 -35.51 -18.19 8.91
N LYS A 121 -34.31 -18.81 9.03
CA LYS A 121 -34.17 -20.10 9.71
C LYS A 121 -34.61 -19.99 11.18
N SER A 122 -34.20 -18.94 11.85
CA SER A 122 -34.52 -18.72 13.27
C SER A 122 -36.03 -18.49 13.48
N GLU A 123 -36.68 -17.68 12.62
CA GLU A 123 -38.09 -17.28 12.78
C GLU A 123 -39.06 -18.33 12.24
N LYS A 124 -38.75 -18.98 11.15
CA LYS A 124 -39.66 -19.85 10.39
C LYS A 124 -39.20 -21.32 10.31
N SER A 125 -38.07 -21.66 10.94
CA SER A 125 -37.48 -23.01 10.85
C SER A 125 -37.16 -23.46 9.39
N THR A 126 -37.11 -22.52 8.43
CA THR A 126 -36.82 -22.80 7.04
C THR A 126 -35.32 -23.05 6.90
N ALA A 127 -34.92 -24.21 6.36
CA ALA A 127 -33.51 -24.55 6.19
C ALA A 127 -32.77 -23.55 5.29
N ILE A 128 -31.53 -23.27 5.63
CA ILE A 128 -30.61 -22.52 4.76
C ILE A 128 -30.23 -23.43 3.59
N PRO A 129 -30.29 -22.97 2.33
CA PRO A 129 -29.79 -23.76 1.19
C PRO A 129 -28.34 -24.18 1.42
N SER A 130 -28.00 -25.42 1.05
CA SER A 130 -26.66 -25.96 1.27
C SER A 130 -25.57 -25.13 0.61
N ALA A 131 -25.78 -24.63 -0.62
CA ALA A 131 -24.84 -23.76 -1.32
C ALA A 131 -24.53 -22.48 -0.51
N VAL A 132 -25.57 -21.84 0.08
CA VAL A 132 -25.38 -20.66 0.93
C VAL A 132 -24.59 -20.99 2.20
N SER A 133 -24.90 -22.12 2.84
CA SER A 133 -24.18 -22.56 4.04
C SER A 133 -22.70 -22.80 3.71
N THR A 134 -22.41 -23.56 2.64
CA THR A 134 -21.06 -23.85 2.19
C THR A 134 -20.27 -22.59 1.85
N TYR A 135 -20.88 -21.65 1.12
CA TYR A 135 -20.23 -20.36 0.80
C TYR A 135 -19.93 -19.55 2.05
N ARG A 136 -20.88 -19.43 2.98
CA ARG A 136 -20.64 -18.70 4.24
C ARG A 136 -19.51 -19.30 5.07
N ASP A 137 -19.39 -20.62 5.09
CA ASP A 137 -18.29 -21.28 5.79
C ASP A 137 -16.96 -21.10 5.05
N ALA A 138 -16.95 -21.11 3.71
CA ALA A 138 -15.78 -20.80 2.91
C ALA A 138 -15.27 -19.38 3.15
N VAL A 139 -16.16 -18.37 3.20
CA VAL A 139 -15.79 -16.97 3.51
C VAL A 139 -15.16 -16.84 4.90
N ARG A 140 -15.71 -17.53 5.92
CA ARG A 140 -15.13 -17.49 7.28
C ARG A 140 -13.76 -18.16 7.32
N THR A 141 -13.62 -19.30 6.63
CA THR A 141 -12.35 -20.02 6.53
C THR A 141 -11.29 -19.18 5.83
N ALA A 142 -11.63 -18.54 4.70
CA ALA A 142 -10.74 -17.64 3.98
C ALA A 142 -10.32 -16.44 4.86
N CYS A 143 -11.27 -15.82 5.56
CA CYS A 143 -10.96 -14.73 6.49
C CYS A 143 -9.93 -15.16 7.54
N ALA A 144 -10.14 -16.32 8.18
CA ALA A 144 -9.20 -16.83 9.20
C ALA A 144 -7.82 -17.16 8.61
N ALA A 145 -7.76 -17.68 7.38
CA ALA A 145 -6.50 -17.93 6.68
C ALA A 145 -5.75 -16.64 6.35
N ILE A 146 -6.45 -15.61 5.86
CA ILE A 146 -5.90 -14.28 5.60
C ILE A 146 -5.37 -13.65 6.90
N GLU A 147 -6.14 -13.67 7.99
CA GLU A 147 -5.69 -13.17 9.30
C GLU A 147 -4.43 -13.88 9.78
N THR A 148 -4.36 -15.20 9.61
CA THR A 148 -3.19 -16.01 9.94
C THR A 148 -1.97 -15.63 9.10
N SER A 149 -2.13 -15.46 7.81
CA SER A 149 -1.05 -15.06 6.89
C SER A 149 -0.50 -13.67 7.26
N ILE A 150 -1.38 -12.71 7.58
CA ILE A 150 -1.01 -11.37 8.06
C ILE A 150 -0.24 -11.49 9.38
N GLY A 151 -0.74 -12.28 10.34
CA GLY A 151 -0.12 -12.48 11.64
C GLY A 151 1.30 -13.04 11.53
N ASN A 152 1.52 -13.99 10.62
CA ASN A 152 2.78 -14.69 10.43
C ASN A 152 3.85 -13.89 9.66
N ALA A 153 3.51 -12.79 8.99
CA ALA A 153 4.50 -11.95 8.32
C ALA A 153 5.53 -11.43 9.34
N SER A 154 6.80 -11.84 9.23
CA SER A 154 7.86 -11.51 10.19
C SER A 154 8.36 -10.08 10.08
N ASP A 155 8.33 -9.53 8.89
CA ASP A 155 8.87 -8.23 8.52
C ASP A 155 8.04 -7.57 7.40
N LEU A 156 8.43 -6.37 6.98
CA LEU A 156 7.70 -5.60 5.97
C LEU A 156 7.72 -6.31 4.61
N ASP A 157 8.82 -6.94 4.23
CA ASP A 157 8.94 -7.60 2.93
C ASP A 157 8.01 -8.83 2.88
N ALA A 158 7.98 -9.63 3.95
CA ALA A 158 7.03 -10.74 4.09
C ALA A 158 5.58 -10.26 4.09
N PHE A 159 5.29 -9.11 4.70
CA PHE A 159 3.96 -8.52 4.66
C PHE A 159 3.59 -8.00 3.27
N MET A 160 4.50 -7.35 2.57
CA MET A 160 4.30 -6.88 1.19
C MET A 160 4.04 -8.03 0.23
N ALA A 161 4.75 -9.15 0.39
CA ALA A 161 4.56 -10.36 -0.42
C ALA A 161 3.14 -10.95 -0.35
N LEU A 162 2.36 -10.65 0.71
CA LEU A 162 0.95 -11.06 0.79
C LEU A 162 0.06 -10.38 -0.25
N TYR A 163 0.50 -9.28 -0.84
CA TYR A 163 -0.23 -8.54 -1.88
C TYR A 163 0.12 -9.01 -3.30
N ASP A 164 1.12 -9.87 -3.44
CA ASP A 164 1.57 -10.39 -4.71
C ASP A 164 0.85 -11.71 -5.03
N ALA A 165 0.27 -11.81 -6.23
CA ALA A 165 -0.30 -13.07 -6.69
C ALA A 165 0.83 -14.09 -6.93
N PRO A 166 0.66 -15.36 -6.54
CA PRO A 166 1.62 -16.40 -6.87
C PRO A 166 1.71 -16.57 -8.39
N VAL A 167 2.94 -16.77 -8.89
CA VAL A 167 3.20 -16.93 -10.33
C VAL A 167 3.90 -18.26 -10.61
N ASP A 168 3.69 -18.81 -11.81
CA ASP A 168 4.43 -19.95 -12.31
C ASP A 168 5.84 -19.57 -12.82
N SER A 169 6.56 -20.55 -13.37
CA SER A 169 7.91 -20.35 -13.94
C SER A 169 7.97 -19.35 -15.10
N ASP A 170 6.84 -19.09 -15.75
CA ASP A 170 6.72 -18.17 -16.87
C ASP A 170 6.23 -16.77 -16.44
N GLY A 171 6.07 -16.57 -15.10
CA GLY A 171 5.61 -15.33 -14.50
C GLY A 171 4.09 -15.11 -14.61
N LYS A 172 3.32 -16.15 -14.95
CA LYS A 172 1.86 -16.05 -15.06
C LYS A 172 1.20 -16.31 -13.69
N PRO A 173 0.22 -15.50 -13.28
CA PRO A 173 -0.51 -15.73 -12.03
C PRO A 173 -1.18 -17.11 -11.98
N THR A 174 -1.00 -17.81 -10.87
CA THR A 174 -1.58 -19.14 -10.59
C THR A 174 -2.69 -19.11 -9.57
N GLY A 175 -2.96 -17.96 -8.95
CA GLY A 175 -4.00 -17.77 -7.94
C GLY A 175 -4.13 -16.33 -7.53
N ASN A 176 -4.93 -16.08 -6.50
CA ASN A 176 -5.08 -14.75 -5.90
C ASN A 176 -3.90 -14.45 -4.96
N ALA A 177 -3.65 -13.16 -4.72
CA ALA A 177 -2.74 -12.74 -3.67
C ALA A 177 -3.24 -13.27 -2.30
N PRO A 178 -2.36 -13.76 -1.41
CA PRO A 178 -2.77 -14.35 -0.13
C PRO A 178 -3.68 -13.46 0.74
N ILE A 179 -3.52 -12.13 0.65
CA ILE A 179 -4.36 -11.16 1.37
C ILE A 179 -5.75 -11.01 0.75
N ASN A 180 -5.97 -11.56 -0.40
CA ASN A 180 -7.20 -11.38 -1.19
C ASN A 180 -7.73 -12.72 -1.76
N ASP A 181 -7.40 -13.82 -1.09
CA ASP A 181 -7.79 -15.17 -1.51
C ASP A 181 -9.18 -15.53 -0.96
N TRP A 182 -10.18 -14.89 -1.54
CA TRP A 182 -11.59 -15.10 -1.22
C TRP A 182 -12.22 -16.16 -2.13
N PRO A 183 -13.25 -16.91 -1.64
CA PRO A 183 -14.02 -17.80 -2.49
C PRO A 183 -14.82 -17.02 -3.54
N ASP A 184 -15.08 -17.67 -4.67
CA ASP A 184 -15.95 -17.13 -5.71
C ASP A 184 -17.36 -16.89 -5.16
N ALA A 185 -17.99 -15.79 -5.59
CA ALA A 185 -19.36 -15.47 -5.21
C ALA A 185 -20.36 -16.52 -5.71
N LEU A 186 -21.45 -16.71 -4.97
CA LEU A 186 -22.60 -17.55 -5.35
C LEU A 186 -23.37 -16.93 -6.50
#